data_24139a3b82303b7188553976178b8073
#
_entry.id   24139a3b82303b7188553976178b8073
#
_cell.length_a   1.000
_cell.length_b   1.000
_cell.length_c   1.000
_cell.angle_alpha   90.00
_cell.angle_beta   90.00
_cell.angle_gamma   90.00
#
_symmetry.space_group_name_H-M   'P 1'
#
loop_
_entity.id
_entity.type
_entity.pdbx_description
1 polymer ?
#
loop_
_entity_poly.entity_id
_entity_poly.type
_entity_poly.pdbx_seq_one_letter_code
_entity_poly.pdbx_strand_id
1 'polypeptide(L)'
;MSADENPSASPILRPPSEPTWFAATKLGLIGAGIGLACALPFIVSDHLKANSVKAPYVQARNILLHYQAEKAAWPKDFDLSSPGEQFAGFKLTALSEALAACQIPGKWTFVAKSPEGWPAVVFTPDKPGLSYERTLGVVDGWVDDGEPLTGDMRVGAGSASLRLSAE
;
A
#
# COMPACT_ATOMS: atom_id res chain seq x y z
N MET A 1 48.19 72.39 -26.32
CA MET A 1 48.26 71.44 -25.21
C MET A 1 46.80 71.11 -24.86
N SER A 2 46.34 70.01 -25.46
CA SER A 2 44.97 69.54 -25.27
C SER A 2 44.95 68.63 -24.03
N ALA A 3 44.05 68.93 -23.12
CA ALA A 3 43.71 68.01 -22.02
C ALA A 3 42.70 66.96 -22.53
N ASP A 4 43.13 65.71 -22.43
CA ASP A 4 42.25 64.55 -22.67
C ASP A 4 41.24 64.45 -21.52
N GLU A 5 40.00 64.78 -21.79
CA GLU A 5 38.88 64.42 -20.91
C GLU A 5 38.51 62.96 -21.13
N ASN A 6 38.85 62.14 -20.12
CA ASN A 6 38.43 60.75 -20.06
C ASN A 6 36.92 60.66 -19.77
N PRO A 7 36.11 60.05 -20.67
CA PRO A 7 34.69 59.95 -20.44
C PRO A 7 34.39 59.01 -19.25
N SER A 8 33.72 59.58 -18.24
CA SER A 8 33.32 58.89 -17.02
C SER A 8 32.61 57.57 -17.30
N ALA A 9 33.20 56.48 -16.85
CA ALA A 9 32.55 55.17 -16.84
C ALA A 9 31.25 55.27 -16.03
N SER A 10 30.11 54.98 -16.68
CA SER A 10 28.81 54.93 -16.02
C SER A 10 28.87 53.93 -14.87
N PRO A 11 28.35 54.28 -13.67
CA PRO A 11 28.35 53.35 -12.54
C PRO A 11 27.46 52.14 -12.90
N ILE A 12 28.07 50.96 -12.88
CA ILE A 12 27.35 49.70 -13.01
C ILE A 12 26.44 49.61 -11.80
N LEU A 13 25.14 49.88 -11.98
CA LEU A 13 24.07 49.69 -10.97
C LEU A 13 24.03 48.19 -10.65
N ARG A 14 24.64 47.82 -9.52
CA ARG A 14 24.43 46.46 -8.98
C ARG A 14 22.97 46.33 -8.60
N PRO A 15 22.28 45.26 -9.05
CA PRO A 15 20.92 45.01 -8.60
C PRO A 15 20.93 44.94 -7.06
N PRO A 16 19.87 45.47 -6.39
CA PRO A 16 19.75 45.40 -4.95
C PRO A 16 19.87 43.95 -4.49
N SER A 17 20.72 43.71 -3.48
CA SER A 17 20.85 42.37 -2.89
C SER A 17 19.50 41.92 -2.34
N GLU A 18 19.03 40.76 -2.78
CA GLU A 18 17.79 40.19 -2.24
C GLU A 18 17.89 40.05 -0.71
N PRO A 19 16.85 40.44 0.04
CA PRO A 19 16.87 40.32 1.49
C PRO A 19 17.05 38.84 1.88
N THR A 20 17.85 38.58 2.90
CA THR A 20 18.24 37.22 3.36
C THR A 20 17.06 36.31 3.69
N TRP A 21 15.95 36.88 4.19
CA TRP A 21 14.73 36.13 4.46
C TRP A 21 14.07 35.58 3.18
N PHE A 22 14.18 36.33 2.06
CA PHE A 22 13.64 35.92 0.77
C PHE A 22 14.43 34.77 0.15
N ALA A 23 15.74 34.78 0.30
CA ALA A 23 16.60 33.66 -0.11
C ALA A 23 16.34 32.42 0.74
N ALA A 24 16.13 32.56 2.04
CA ALA A 24 15.77 31.47 2.95
C ALA A 24 14.41 30.84 2.60
N THR A 25 13.41 31.68 2.27
CA THR A 25 12.10 31.20 1.85
C THR A 25 12.14 30.44 0.52
N LYS A 26 12.90 30.96 -0.48
CA LYS A 26 13.12 30.25 -1.74
C LYS A 26 13.77 28.88 -1.55
N LEU A 27 14.82 28.82 -0.73
CA LEU A 27 15.50 27.56 -0.41
C LEU A 27 14.58 26.58 0.32
N GLY A 28 13.77 27.06 1.24
CA GLY A 28 12.76 26.25 1.94
C GLY A 28 11.72 25.66 0.99
N LEU A 29 11.18 26.45 0.06
CA LEU A 29 10.23 25.99 -0.95
C LEU A 29 10.85 24.99 -1.93
N ILE A 30 12.07 25.21 -2.37
CA ILE A 30 12.79 24.26 -3.24
C ILE A 30 13.05 22.95 -2.50
N GLY A 31 13.50 23.01 -1.24
CA GLY A 31 13.72 21.83 -0.39
C GLY A 31 12.43 21.03 -0.17
N ALA A 32 11.30 21.70 0.11
CA ALA A 32 10.00 21.07 0.25
C ALA A 32 9.52 20.44 -1.06
N GLY A 33 9.72 21.12 -2.19
CA GLY A 33 9.38 20.61 -3.52
C GLY A 33 10.17 19.36 -3.88
N ILE A 34 11.47 19.35 -3.63
CA ILE A 34 12.33 18.17 -3.85
C ILE A 34 11.93 17.03 -2.94
N GLY A 35 11.71 17.29 -1.65
CA GLY A 35 11.26 16.30 -0.69
C GLY A 35 9.95 15.63 -1.11
N LEU A 36 8.97 16.41 -1.54
CA LEU A 36 7.69 15.91 -2.06
C LEU A 36 7.89 15.09 -3.34
N ALA A 37 8.68 15.57 -4.29
CA ALA A 37 8.95 14.87 -5.54
C ALA A 37 9.66 13.52 -5.30
N CYS A 38 10.50 13.41 -4.29
CA CYS A 38 11.14 12.15 -3.91
C CYS A 38 10.18 11.19 -3.17
N ALA A 39 9.23 11.71 -2.38
CA ALA A 39 8.30 10.91 -1.62
C ALA A 39 7.12 10.36 -2.45
N LEU A 40 6.63 11.13 -3.43
CA LEU A 40 5.49 10.76 -4.27
C LEU A 40 5.60 9.38 -4.94
N PRO A 41 6.74 9.00 -5.56
CA PRO A 41 6.86 7.68 -6.20
C PRO A 41 6.68 6.53 -5.22
N PHE A 42 7.15 6.68 -3.98
CA PHE A 42 7.00 5.64 -2.94
C PHE A 42 5.55 5.53 -2.49
N ILE A 43 4.88 6.66 -2.25
CA ILE A 43 3.46 6.68 -1.86
C ILE A 43 2.60 6.06 -2.95
N VAL A 44 2.80 6.46 -4.22
CA VAL A 44 2.06 5.90 -5.36
C VAL A 44 2.33 4.40 -5.51
N SER A 45 3.59 3.96 -5.38
CA SER A 45 3.95 2.54 -5.44
C SER A 45 3.28 1.73 -4.34
N ASP A 46 3.26 2.22 -3.11
CA ASP A 46 2.63 1.53 -1.98
C ASP A 46 1.11 1.42 -2.18
N HIS A 47 0.45 2.47 -2.69
CA HIS A 47 -0.98 2.42 -3.02
C HIS A 47 -1.31 1.46 -4.17
N LEU A 48 -0.48 1.41 -5.22
CA LEU A 48 -0.68 0.46 -6.32
C LEU A 48 -0.55 -0.99 -5.85
N LYS A 49 0.47 -1.28 -5.05
CA LYS A 49 0.66 -2.59 -4.42
C LYS A 49 -0.49 -2.92 -3.48
N ALA A 50 -0.91 -1.98 -2.64
CA ALA A 50 -2.03 -2.16 -1.73
C ALA A 50 -3.32 -2.52 -2.49
N ASN A 51 -3.61 -1.84 -3.60
CA ASN A 51 -4.78 -2.17 -4.43
C ASN A 51 -4.70 -3.59 -5.00
N SER A 52 -3.50 -4.06 -5.39
CA SER A 52 -3.31 -5.42 -5.88
C SER A 52 -3.47 -6.49 -4.80
N VAL A 53 -3.19 -6.17 -3.53
CA VAL A 53 -3.38 -7.07 -2.38
C VAL A 53 -4.83 -7.06 -1.88
N LYS A 54 -5.51 -5.91 -1.94
CA LYS A 54 -6.92 -5.79 -1.52
C LYS A 54 -7.83 -6.73 -2.32
N ALA A 55 -7.64 -6.81 -3.64
CA ALA A 55 -8.52 -7.58 -4.52
C ALA A 55 -8.61 -9.08 -4.13
N PRO A 56 -7.51 -9.82 -3.89
CA PRO A 56 -7.57 -11.19 -3.37
C PRO A 56 -8.33 -11.34 -2.06
N TYR A 57 -8.16 -10.43 -1.08
CA TYR A 57 -8.90 -10.48 0.18
C TYR A 57 -10.40 -10.36 -0.05
N VAL A 58 -10.85 -9.39 -0.86
CA VAL A 58 -12.26 -9.17 -1.14
C VAL A 58 -12.87 -10.38 -1.88
N GLN A 59 -12.17 -10.91 -2.89
CA GLN A 59 -12.67 -12.07 -3.65
C GLN A 59 -12.69 -13.34 -2.79
N ALA A 60 -11.65 -13.58 -1.98
CA ALA A 60 -11.62 -14.71 -1.07
C ALA A 60 -12.75 -14.62 -0.03
N ARG A 61 -12.95 -13.44 0.60
CA ARG A 61 -14.06 -13.21 1.54
C ARG A 61 -15.40 -13.55 0.91
N ASN A 62 -15.69 -13.02 -0.28
CA ASN A 62 -16.96 -13.25 -0.97
C ASN A 62 -17.22 -14.74 -1.24
N ILE A 63 -16.22 -15.46 -1.74
CA ILE A 63 -16.34 -16.90 -2.05
C ILE A 63 -16.50 -17.71 -0.77
N LEU A 64 -15.75 -17.40 0.28
CA LEU A 64 -15.78 -18.13 1.54
C LEU A 64 -17.09 -17.88 2.31
N LEU A 65 -17.62 -16.67 2.31
CA LEU A 65 -18.95 -16.38 2.88
C LEU A 65 -20.05 -17.09 2.08
N HIS A 66 -19.97 -17.11 0.74
CA HIS A 66 -20.91 -17.86 -0.09
C HIS A 66 -20.84 -19.37 0.21
N TYR A 67 -19.63 -19.93 0.33
CA TYR A 67 -19.44 -21.33 0.73
C TYR A 67 -20.07 -21.62 2.09
N GLN A 68 -19.81 -20.78 3.08
CA GLN A 68 -20.36 -20.92 4.43
C GLN A 68 -21.88 -20.84 4.43
N ALA A 69 -22.47 -19.93 3.63
CA ALA A 69 -23.92 -19.83 3.50
C ALA A 69 -24.55 -21.08 2.85
N GLU A 70 -23.91 -21.69 1.84
CA GLU A 70 -24.41 -22.89 1.16
C GLU A 70 -24.21 -24.17 1.98
N LYS A 71 -23.07 -24.30 2.66
CA LYS A 71 -22.67 -25.54 3.37
C LYS A 71 -22.95 -25.50 4.87
N ALA A 72 -23.36 -24.35 5.42
CA ALA A 72 -23.51 -24.10 6.85
C ALA A 72 -22.25 -24.43 7.68
N ALA A 73 -21.08 -24.43 7.04
CA ALA A 73 -19.78 -24.74 7.64
C ALA A 73 -18.65 -24.07 6.85
N TRP A 74 -17.56 -23.76 7.52
CA TRP A 74 -16.35 -23.30 6.87
C TRP A 74 -15.63 -24.46 6.16
N PRO A 75 -14.94 -24.22 5.03
CA PRO A 75 -14.11 -25.23 4.40
C PRO A 75 -12.95 -25.62 5.31
N LYS A 76 -12.27 -26.73 5.00
CA LYS A 76 -10.99 -27.08 5.63
C LYS A 76 -9.90 -26.11 5.15
N ASP A 77 -8.83 -25.97 5.92
CA ASP A 77 -7.67 -25.17 5.54
C ASP A 77 -7.14 -25.53 4.15
N PHE A 78 -6.85 -24.53 3.34
CA PHE A 78 -6.36 -24.72 1.99
C PHE A 78 -5.57 -23.52 1.47
N ASP A 79 -4.81 -23.73 0.40
CA ASP A 79 -4.16 -22.68 -0.38
C ASP A 79 -5.16 -22.09 -1.37
N LEU A 80 -5.35 -20.76 -1.35
CA LEU A 80 -6.32 -20.09 -2.21
C LEU A 80 -5.97 -20.21 -3.70
N SER A 81 -4.71 -20.42 -4.03
CA SER A 81 -4.28 -20.68 -5.41
C SER A 81 -4.62 -22.10 -5.88
N SER A 82 -4.97 -23.01 -4.96
CA SER A 82 -5.30 -24.40 -5.24
C SER A 82 -6.45 -24.92 -4.34
N PRO A 83 -7.68 -24.40 -4.50
CA PRO A 83 -8.79 -24.61 -3.56
C PRO A 83 -9.33 -26.04 -3.49
N GLY A 84 -8.96 -26.90 -4.43
CA GLY A 84 -9.32 -28.31 -4.43
C GLY A 84 -10.80 -28.61 -4.73
N GLU A 85 -11.18 -29.88 -4.60
CA GLU A 85 -12.52 -30.38 -4.93
C GLU A 85 -13.64 -29.84 -4.05
N GLN A 86 -13.32 -29.35 -2.86
CA GLN A 86 -14.33 -28.78 -1.95
C GLN A 86 -15.05 -27.57 -2.52
N PHE A 87 -14.46 -26.89 -3.52
CA PHE A 87 -15.06 -25.78 -4.25
C PHE A 87 -15.61 -26.17 -5.63
N ALA A 88 -15.84 -27.46 -5.86
CA ALA A 88 -16.51 -27.90 -7.08
C ALA A 88 -17.89 -27.23 -7.20
N GLY A 89 -18.12 -26.53 -8.32
CA GLY A 89 -19.34 -25.76 -8.56
C GLY A 89 -19.25 -24.26 -8.19
N PHE A 90 -18.22 -23.82 -7.48
CA PHE A 90 -18.01 -22.41 -7.20
C PHE A 90 -17.27 -21.70 -8.33
N LYS A 91 -17.64 -20.46 -8.64
CA LYS A 91 -16.93 -19.63 -9.63
C LYS A 91 -15.69 -18.99 -9.00
N LEU A 92 -14.52 -19.56 -9.28
CA LEU A 92 -13.24 -19.10 -8.71
C LEU A 92 -12.45 -18.18 -9.66
N THR A 93 -12.96 -17.89 -10.85
CA THR A 93 -12.24 -17.10 -11.87
C THR A 93 -11.78 -15.74 -11.34
N ALA A 94 -12.67 -14.98 -10.69
CA ALA A 94 -12.34 -13.67 -10.14
C ALA A 94 -11.27 -13.74 -9.04
N LEU A 95 -11.26 -14.80 -8.22
CA LEU A 95 -10.22 -15.02 -7.21
C LEU A 95 -8.87 -15.35 -7.88
N SER A 96 -8.86 -16.25 -8.85
CA SER A 96 -7.62 -16.63 -9.56
C SER A 96 -7.02 -15.44 -10.31
N GLU A 97 -7.83 -14.61 -10.95
CA GLU A 97 -7.40 -13.37 -11.60
C GLU A 97 -6.84 -12.37 -10.59
N ALA A 98 -7.50 -12.19 -9.45
CA ALA A 98 -7.03 -11.31 -8.38
C ALA A 98 -5.70 -11.78 -7.79
N LEU A 99 -5.55 -13.08 -7.55
CA LEU A 99 -4.29 -13.67 -7.07
C LEU A 99 -3.15 -13.50 -8.08
N ALA A 100 -3.43 -13.71 -9.37
CA ALA A 100 -2.44 -13.52 -10.44
C ALA A 100 -2.03 -12.05 -10.63
N ALA A 101 -2.94 -11.10 -10.36
CA ALA A 101 -2.68 -9.67 -10.45
C ALA A 101 -1.98 -9.09 -9.20
N CYS A 102 -1.81 -9.88 -8.14
CA CYS A 102 -1.15 -9.44 -6.91
C CYS A 102 0.32 -9.11 -7.17
N GLN A 103 0.73 -7.87 -6.89
CA GLN A 103 2.09 -7.39 -7.14
C GLN A 103 3.09 -7.75 -6.03
N ILE A 104 2.59 -8.23 -4.89
CA ILE A 104 3.44 -8.70 -3.79
C ILE A 104 3.46 -10.22 -3.85
N PRO A 105 4.62 -10.84 -4.14
CA PRO A 105 4.73 -12.28 -4.14
C PRO A 105 4.58 -12.84 -2.73
N GLY A 106 3.83 -13.93 -2.61
CA GLY A 106 3.56 -14.54 -1.33
C GLY A 106 2.49 -15.63 -1.43
N LYS A 107 2.23 -16.27 -0.31
CA LYS A 107 1.28 -17.36 -0.18
C LYS A 107 -0.04 -16.87 0.41
N TRP A 108 -1.12 -17.27 -0.20
CA TRP A 108 -2.50 -16.99 0.24
C TRP A 108 -3.14 -18.26 0.77
N THR A 109 -3.56 -18.27 2.02
CA THR A 109 -4.19 -19.43 2.65
C THR A 109 -5.48 -19.04 3.34
N PHE A 110 -6.44 -19.95 3.32
CA PHE A 110 -7.57 -19.92 4.24
C PHE A 110 -7.27 -20.84 5.41
N VAL A 111 -7.56 -20.36 6.62
CA VAL A 111 -7.51 -21.15 7.85
C VAL A 111 -8.88 -21.11 8.52
N ALA A 112 -9.47 -22.28 8.76
CA ALA A 112 -10.78 -22.41 9.40
C ALA A 112 -10.76 -21.98 10.86
N LYS A 113 -9.59 -22.07 11.51
CA LYS A 113 -9.39 -21.64 12.89
C LYS A 113 -7.99 -21.05 13.03
N SER A 114 -7.91 -19.71 13.03
CA SER A 114 -6.67 -18.98 13.31
C SER A 114 -6.21 -19.17 14.74
N PRO A 115 -5.00 -18.73 15.13
CA PRO A 115 -4.56 -18.72 16.51
C PRO A 115 -5.52 -18.02 17.47
N GLU A 116 -6.24 -17.02 16.97
CA GLU A 116 -7.25 -16.25 17.72
C GLU A 116 -8.62 -16.96 17.77
N GLY A 117 -8.78 -18.08 17.06
CA GLY A 117 -9.97 -18.95 17.12
C GLY A 117 -11.05 -18.69 16.08
N TRP A 118 -10.85 -17.79 15.13
CA TRP A 118 -11.81 -17.50 14.04
C TRP A 118 -11.28 -17.89 12.64
N PRO A 119 -12.19 -18.06 11.67
CA PRO A 119 -11.79 -18.30 10.28
C PRO A 119 -11.16 -17.03 9.68
N ALA A 120 -10.07 -17.21 8.94
CA ALA A 120 -9.35 -16.09 8.37
C ALA A 120 -8.73 -16.40 7.00
N VAL A 121 -8.61 -15.37 6.16
CA VAL A 121 -7.74 -15.36 4.99
C VAL A 121 -6.40 -14.79 5.40
N VAL A 122 -5.34 -15.56 5.22
CA VAL A 122 -3.97 -15.19 5.61
C VAL A 122 -3.11 -15.01 4.38
N PHE A 123 -2.44 -13.88 4.30
CA PHE A 123 -1.40 -13.61 3.33
C PHE A 123 -0.02 -13.63 4.02
N THR A 124 0.89 -14.42 3.47
CA THR A 124 2.28 -14.53 3.94
C THR A 124 3.19 -14.15 2.78
N PRO A 125 3.84 -12.97 2.81
CA PRO A 125 4.75 -12.54 1.75
C PRO A 125 6.03 -13.37 1.76
N ASP A 126 6.62 -13.58 0.58
CA ASP A 126 7.90 -14.28 0.44
C ASP A 126 9.06 -13.51 1.09
N LYS A 127 8.95 -12.19 1.12
CA LYS A 127 9.95 -11.29 1.72
C LYS A 127 9.26 -10.25 2.61
N PRO A 128 9.10 -10.55 3.90
CA PRO A 128 8.58 -9.56 4.85
C PRO A 128 9.54 -8.39 5.04
N GLY A 129 9.03 -7.21 5.39
CA GLY A 129 9.82 -6.01 5.63
C GLY A 129 8.96 -4.74 5.72
N LEU A 130 9.58 -3.61 6.04
CA LEU A 130 8.90 -2.32 6.27
C LEU A 130 8.02 -1.85 5.09
N SER A 131 8.44 -2.14 3.85
CA SER A 131 7.63 -1.80 2.67
C SER A 131 6.33 -2.60 2.62
N TYR A 132 6.39 -3.87 3.02
CA TYR A 132 5.24 -4.74 3.14
C TYR A 132 4.29 -4.27 4.25
N GLU A 133 4.80 -3.96 5.44
CA GLU A 133 3.99 -3.49 6.57
C GLU A 133 3.25 -2.19 6.24
N ARG A 134 3.92 -1.22 5.59
CA ARG A 134 3.27 0.01 5.12
C ARG A 134 2.18 -0.25 4.09
N THR A 135 2.47 -1.11 3.11
CA THR A 135 1.48 -1.46 2.08
C THR A 135 0.25 -2.10 2.70
N LEU A 136 0.43 -3.01 3.66
CA LEU A 136 -0.69 -3.66 4.33
C LEU A 136 -1.44 -2.75 5.29
N GLY A 137 -0.79 -1.78 5.91
CA GLY A 137 -1.47 -0.72 6.66
C GLY A 137 -2.40 0.12 5.79
N VAL A 138 -2.03 0.36 4.51
CA VAL A 138 -2.94 0.99 3.54
C VAL A 138 -4.12 0.07 3.19
N VAL A 139 -3.87 -1.24 3.02
CA VAL A 139 -4.95 -2.22 2.74
C VAL A 139 -5.91 -2.29 3.92
N ASP A 140 -5.39 -2.33 5.13
CA ASP A 140 -6.15 -2.35 6.36
C ASP A 140 -7.10 -1.16 6.45
N GLY A 141 -6.61 0.07 6.24
CA GLY A 141 -7.45 1.27 6.18
C GLY A 141 -8.52 1.30 5.07
N TRP A 142 -8.45 0.39 4.08
CA TRP A 142 -9.47 0.25 3.03
C TRP A 142 -10.46 -0.89 3.28
N VAL A 143 -10.08 -1.87 4.07
CA VAL A 143 -10.82 -3.10 4.31
C VAL A 143 -11.43 -3.09 5.70
N ASP A 144 -10.80 -2.40 6.65
CA ASP A 144 -11.15 -2.40 8.06
C ASP A 144 -10.92 -1.01 8.70
N ASP A 145 -10.32 -0.94 9.89
CA ASP A 145 -10.18 0.28 10.71
C ASP A 145 -8.85 1.05 10.48
N GLY A 146 -7.89 0.45 9.82
CA GLY A 146 -6.56 1.02 9.57
C GLY A 146 -5.58 0.87 10.73
N GLU A 147 -5.95 0.14 11.77
CA GLU A 147 -5.13 -0.13 12.94
C GLU A 147 -4.59 -1.57 12.93
N PRO A 148 -3.31 -1.80 12.62
CA PRO A 148 -2.76 -3.14 12.32
C PRO A 148 -3.00 -4.22 13.38
N LEU A 149 -3.32 -3.84 14.60
CA LEU A 149 -3.51 -4.76 15.72
C LEU A 149 -4.96 -4.86 16.20
N THR A 150 -5.89 -4.10 15.60
CA THR A 150 -7.32 -4.10 15.96
C THR A 150 -8.18 -4.46 14.75
N GLY A 151 -9.50 -4.40 14.86
CA GLY A 151 -10.41 -4.69 13.76
C GLY A 151 -10.44 -6.16 13.30
N ASP A 152 -10.89 -6.37 12.10
CA ASP A 152 -10.96 -7.68 11.44
C ASP A 152 -9.68 -8.03 10.66
N MET A 153 -8.90 -7.04 10.24
CA MET A 153 -7.58 -7.24 9.64
C MET A 153 -6.49 -7.10 10.69
N ARG A 154 -5.55 -8.05 10.70
CA ARG A 154 -4.37 -8.05 11.56
C ARG A 154 -3.12 -8.09 10.72
N VAL A 155 -2.25 -7.11 10.90
CA VAL A 155 -0.98 -7.00 10.17
C VAL A 155 0.16 -7.28 11.15
N GLY A 156 0.85 -8.39 10.96
CA GLY A 156 2.03 -8.80 11.73
C GLY A 156 3.32 -8.73 10.91
N ALA A 157 4.46 -8.95 11.57
CA ALA A 157 5.78 -8.87 10.94
C ALA A 157 6.02 -9.91 9.81
N GLY A 158 5.25 -10.99 9.77
CA GLY A 158 5.43 -12.06 8.79
C GLY A 158 4.18 -12.45 8.02
N SER A 159 3.02 -11.92 8.38
CA SER A 159 1.74 -12.24 7.71
C SER A 159 0.69 -11.19 8.00
N ALA A 160 -0.34 -11.15 7.16
CA ALA A 160 -1.56 -10.41 7.45
C ALA A 160 -2.76 -11.34 7.35
N SER A 161 -3.70 -11.22 8.27
CA SER A 161 -4.91 -12.03 8.32
C SER A 161 -6.15 -11.15 8.29
N LEU A 162 -7.14 -11.54 7.50
CA LEU A 162 -8.47 -10.95 7.50
C LEU A 162 -9.45 -11.95 8.10
N ARG A 163 -10.05 -11.58 9.21
CA ARG A 163 -11.12 -12.34 9.88
C ARG A 163 -12.34 -12.40 8.97
N LEU A 164 -12.98 -13.56 8.95
CA LEU A 164 -14.27 -13.77 8.30
C LEU A 164 -15.33 -13.91 9.36
N SER A 165 -16.18 -12.91 9.52
CA SER A 165 -17.40 -13.01 10.31
C SER A 165 -18.56 -13.28 9.36
N ALA A 166 -19.35 -14.34 9.63
CA ALA A 166 -20.71 -14.40 9.10
C ALA A 166 -21.54 -13.42 9.96
N GLU A 167 -22.03 -12.36 9.33
CA GLU A 167 -23.04 -11.48 9.95
C GLU A 167 -24.34 -12.23 10.17
#